data_31e7ad7e4fff88b36b4f211c85e16e60
#
_entry.id   31e7ad7e4fff88b36b4f211c85e16e60
#
_cell.length_a   1.000
_cell.length_b   1.000
_cell.length_c   1.000
_cell.angle_alpha   90.00
_cell.angle_beta   90.00
_cell.angle_gamma   90.00
#
_symmetry.space_group_name_H-M   'P 1'
#
loop_
_entity.id
_entity.type
_entity.pdbx_description
1 polymer ?
#
loop_
_entity_poly.entity_id
_entity_poly.type
_entity_poly.pdbx_seq_one_letter_code
_entity_poly.pdbx_strand_id
1 'polypeptide(L)'
;MNIFLKTEDEIAKMRRANQLVGATLAELAKEFIRDHGAIPTFKNFPNPIGGSFPASICTSINAIVVHGIPSDKVVLKDGDIISIDCGTLLDGYNGDSCYTFCVGDVAPEVRQLLKVTKESLYKGIEKAVAGNHVGDIGEAVQTYCESFGYGVVRELTGHGIGREMHEDPAIPNYGKRGQGAFLKEGMCIAIEPMITLGDRQIWM
;
A
#
# COMPACT_ATOMS: atom_id res chain seq x y z
N MET A 1 19.98 -24.60 20.96
CA MET A 1 19.48 -24.06 19.69
C MET A 1 20.38 -24.60 18.59
N ASN A 2 19.86 -25.46 17.70
CA ASN A 2 20.66 -26.03 16.61
C ASN A 2 20.62 -25.06 15.43
N ILE A 3 21.73 -24.38 15.15
CA ILE A 3 21.88 -23.50 13.99
C ILE A 3 22.34 -24.37 12.81
N PHE A 4 21.50 -24.49 11.78
CA PHE A 4 21.83 -25.19 10.53
C PHE A 4 22.43 -24.20 9.54
N LEU A 5 23.72 -24.25 9.31
CA LEU A 5 24.39 -23.49 8.27
C LEU A 5 24.05 -24.11 6.91
N LYS A 6 23.73 -23.25 5.94
CA LYS A 6 23.42 -23.65 4.55
C LYS A 6 24.68 -23.62 3.70
N THR A 7 24.81 -24.59 2.82
CA THR A 7 25.84 -24.62 1.79
C THR A 7 25.54 -23.57 0.71
N GLU A 8 26.54 -23.19 -0.11
CA GLU A 8 26.34 -22.26 -1.21
C GLU A 8 25.28 -22.74 -2.22
N ASP A 9 25.21 -24.06 -2.49
CA ASP A 9 24.20 -24.66 -3.36
C ASP A 9 22.78 -24.56 -2.76
N GLU A 10 22.65 -24.78 -1.46
CA GLU A 10 21.36 -24.60 -0.76
C GLU A 10 20.94 -23.13 -0.77
N ILE A 11 21.87 -22.19 -0.56
CA ILE A 11 21.62 -20.75 -0.67
C ILE A 11 21.19 -20.39 -2.09
N ALA A 12 21.81 -20.94 -3.12
CA ALA A 12 21.43 -20.74 -4.51
C ALA A 12 20.02 -21.28 -4.82
N LYS A 13 19.66 -22.45 -4.24
CA LYS A 13 18.30 -23.01 -4.35
C LYS A 13 17.27 -22.14 -3.63
N MET A 14 17.59 -21.67 -2.44
CA MET A 14 16.73 -20.74 -1.68
C MET A 14 16.54 -19.41 -2.42
N ARG A 15 17.58 -18.86 -3.04
CA ARG A 15 17.47 -17.65 -3.88
C ARG A 15 16.51 -17.87 -5.05
N ARG A 16 16.62 -18.99 -5.76
CA ARG A 16 15.70 -19.31 -6.88
C ARG A 16 14.25 -19.47 -6.39
N ALA A 17 14.05 -20.15 -5.25
CA ALA A 17 12.72 -20.28 -4.66
C ALA A 17 12.12 -18.90 -4.31
N ASN A 18 12.90 -18.03 -3.69
CA ASN A 18 12.45 -16.68 -3.32
C ASN A 18 12.23 -15.74 -4.54
N GLN A 19 12.97 -15.93 -5.65
CA GLN A 19 12.74 -15.21 -6.90
C GLN A 19 11.37 -15.49 -7.51
N LEU A 20 10.84 -16.70 -7.33
CA LEU A 20 9.51 -17.07 -7.82
C LEU A 20 8.38 -16.41 -7.01
N VAL A 21 8.60 -16.01 -5.77
CA VAL A 21 7.53 -15.51 -4.88
C VAL A 21 6.85 -14.26 -5.44
N GLY A 22 7.60 -13.24 -5.87
CA GLY A 22 7.03 -11.99 -6.39
C GLY A 22 6.21 -12.21 -7.67
N ALA A 23 6.76 -12.94 -8.65
CA ALA A 23 6.06 -13.28 -9.89
C ALA A 23 4.86 -14.21 -9.62
N THR A 24 5.01 -15.18 -8.71
CA THR A 24 3.94 -16.08 -8.30
C THR A 24 2.79 -15.35 -7.63
N LEU A 25 3.07 -14.41 -6.71
CA LEU A 25 2.03 -13.61 -6.07
C LEU A 25 1.22 -12.79 -7.08
N ALA A 26 1.89 -12.18 -8.06
CA ALA A 26 1.21 -11.41 -9.10
C ALA A 26 0.33 -12.29 -9.99
N GLU A 27 0.80 -13.49 -10.37
CA GLU A 27 0.03 -14.42 -11.20
C GLU A 27 -1.10 -15.09 -10.41
N LEU A 28 -0.84 -15.54 -9.18
CA LEU A 28 -1.88 -16.10 -8.29
C LEU A 28 -2.98 -15.08 -7.99
N ALA A 29 -2.62 -13.83 -7.73
CA ALA A 29 -3.60 -12.77 -7.54
C ALA A 29 -4.46 -12.56 -8.80
N LYS A 30 -3.84 -12.55 -9.98
CA LYS A 30 -4.54 -12.43 -11.26
C LYS A 30 -5.50 -13.60 -11.51
N GLU A 31 -5.05 -14.83 -11.29
CA GLU A 31 -5.88 -16.04 -11.45
C GLU A 31 -7.03 -16.00 -10.45
N PHE A 32 -6.76 -15.79 -9.17
CA PHE A 32 -7.77 -15.71 -8.12
C PHE A 32 -8.84 -14.66 -8.41
N ILE A 33 -8.44 -13.46 -8.83
CA ILE A 33 -9.38 -12.37 -9.18
C ILE A 33 -10.28 -12.81 -10.32
N ARG A 34 -9.72 -13.40 -11.39
CA ARG A 34 -10.47 -13.85 -12.56
C ARG A 34 -11.40 -15.03 -12.28
N ASP A 35 -10.98 -15.96 -11.45
CA ASP A 35 -11.79 -17.12 -11.05
C ASP A 35 -13.04 -16.71 -10.27
N HIS A 36 -13.01 -15.51 -9.65
CA HIS A 36 -14.17 -14.90 -8.99
C HIS A 36 -14.96 -13.93 -9.88
N GLY A 37 -14.71 -13.93 -11.18
CA GLY A 37 -15.44 -13.10 -12.16
C GLY A 37 -15.04 -11.63 -12.16
N ALA A 38 -13.95 -11.27 -11.46
CA ALA A 38 -13.44 -9.90 -11.37
C ALA A 38 -12.28 -9.65 -12.36
N ILE A 39 -11.94 -8.38 -12.54
CA ILE A 39 -10.84 -7.93 -13.39
C ILE A 39 -9.77 -7.26 -12.49
N PRO A 40 -8.47 -7.62 -12.60
CA PRO A 40 -7.41 -6.89 -11.90
C PRO A 40 -7.23 -5.51 -12.53
N THR A 41 -7.49 -4.45 -11.77
CA THR A 41 -7.58 -3.08 -12.29
C THR A 41 -6.24 -2.39 -12.52
N PHE A 42 -5.19 -2.81 -11.81
CA PHE A 42 -3.86 -2.21 -12.03
C PHE A 42 -3.23 -2.64 -13.36
N LYS A 43 -3.54 -3.84 -13.84
CA LYS A 43 -3.04 -4.32 -15.14
C LYS A 43 -3.49 -3.42 -16.28
N ASN A 44 -2.52 -2.87 -17.00
CA ASN A 44 -2.71 -1.90 -18.08
C ASN A 44 -3.24 -0.52 -17.64
N PHE A 45 -3.22 -0.22 -16.32
CA PHE A 45 -3.54 1.14 -15.85
C PHE A 45 -2.57 2.16 -16.46
N PRO A 46 -3.05 3.30 -16.97
CA PRO A 46 -2.19 4.31 -17.58
C PRO A 46 -1.13 4.83 -16.59
N ASN A 47 0.12 4.85 -17.01
CA ASN A 47 1.20 5.42 -16.21
C ASN A 47 1.44 6.88 -16.63
N PRO A 48 1.39 7.87 -15.72
CA PRO A 48 1.62 9.27 -16.05
C PRO A 48 2.96 9.58 -16.72
N ILE A 49 3.99 8.77 -16.47
CA ILE A 49 5.32 8.92 -17.08
C ILE A 49 5.49 8.12 -18.38
N GLY A 50 4.41 7.53 -18.88
CA GLY A 50 4.35 6.80 -20.16
C GLY A 50 4.19 5.29 -20.01
N GLY A 51 3.46 4.70 -20.97
CA GLY A 51 3.14 3.26 -20.96
C GLY A 51 1.98 2.91 -20.02
N SER A 52 1.92 1.64 -19.63
CA SER A 52 0.90 1.12 -18.71
C SER A 52 1.53 0.23 -17.65
N PHE A 53 0.86 0.12 -16.49
CA PHE A 53 1.33 -0.73 -15.40
C PHE A 53 1.30 -2.21 -15.83
N PRO A 54 2.41 -2.95 -15.70
CA PRO A 54 2.54 -4.26 -16.37
C PRO A 54 1.95 -5.43 -15.58
N ALA A 55 1.58 -5.24 -14.30
CA ALA A 55 1.21 -6.31 -13.38
C ALA A 55 -0.19 -6.16 -12.80
N SER A 56 -0.71 -7.21 -12.18
CA SER A 56 -2.05 -7.24 -11.58
C SER A 56 -2.07 -6.73 -10.14
N ILE A 57 -0.91 -6.64 -9.50
CA ILE A 57 -0.71 -6.10 -8.14
C ILE A 57 0.52 -5.21 -8.14
N CYS A 58 0.63 -4.31 -7.16
CA CYS A 58 1.88 -3.64 -6.83
C CYS A 58 2.62 -4.39 -5.71
N THR A 59 3.95 -4.40 -5.77
CA THR A 59 4.81 -4.96 -4.71
C THR A 59 5.90 -3.96 -4.36
N SER A 60 5.66 -3.21 -3.29
CA SER A 60 6.57 -2.14 -2.86
C SER A 60 7.41 -2.61 -1.68
N ILE A 61 8.74 -2.70 -1.89
CA ILE A 61 9.69 -3.28 -0.93
C ILE A 61 10.47 -2.16 -0.26
N ASN A 62 10.54 -2.19 1.06
CA ASN A 62 11.32 -1.28 1.91
C ASN A 62 11.08 0.20 1.59
N ALA A 63 12.03 0.87 0.94
CA ALA A 63 11.97 2.30 0.62
C ALA A 63 11.05 2.65 -0.54
N ILE A 64 10.52 1.67 -1.27
CA ILE A 64 9.51 1.90 -2.30
C ILE A 64 8.18 2.12 -1.59
N VAL A 65 7.67 3.34 -1.65
CA VAL A 65 6.45 3.73 -0.92
C VAL A 65 5.23 3.08 -1.52
N VAL A 66 5.03 3.21 -2.85
CA VAL A 66 3.89 2.65 -3.60
C VAL A 66 4.30 2.28 -5.03
N HIS A 67 3.39 1.62 -5.75
CA HIS A 67 3.48 1.33 -7.19
C HIS A 67 4.70 0.51 -7.62
N GLY A 68 5.31 -0.24 -6.70
CA GLY A 68 6.41 -1.14 -7.02
C GLY A 68 5.96 -2.22 -8.02
N ILE A 69 6.74 -2.39 -9.10
CA ILE A 69 6.44 -3.40 -10.13
C ILE A 69 6.97 -4.75 -9.66
N PRO A 70 6.13 -5.81 -9.61
CA PRO A 70 6.58 -7.16 -9.33
C PRO A 70 7.70 -7.60 -10.28
N SER A 71 8.76 -8.20 -9.73
CA SER A 71 9.93 -8.61 -10.49
C SER A 71 10.47 -9.95 -9.99
N ASP A 72 10.78 -10.85 -10.93
CA ASP A 72 11.49 -12.10 -10.68
C ASP A 72 12.98 -11.91 -10.35
N LYS A 73 13.50 -10.69 -10.54
CA LYS A 73 14.90 -10.31 -10.24
C LYS A 73 15.09 -9.84 -8.80
N VAL A 74 14.00 -9.52 -8.11
CA VAL A 74 14.05 -9.04 -6.72
C VAL A 74 13.76 -10.20 -5.77
N VAL A 75 14.70 -10.47 -4.88
CA VAL A 75 14.61 -11.54 -3.87
C VAL A 75 14.37 -10.91 -2.51
N LEU A 76 13.27 -11.26 -1.88
CA LEU A 76 12.99 -10.86 -0.51
C LEU A 76 14.00 -11.49 0.46
N LYS A 77 14.41 -10.73 1.45
CA LYS A 77 15.40 -11.13 2.48
C LYS A 77 14.77 -11.01 3.85
N ASP A 78 15.34 -11.75 4.78
CA ASP A 78 15.04 -11.57 6.20
C ASP A 78 15.30 -10.11 6.61
N GLY A 79 14.35 -9.49 7.27
CA GLY A 79 14.37 -8.07 7.62
C GLY A 79 13.67 -7.13 6.64
N ASP A 80 13.29 -7.58 5.44
CA ASP A 80 12.52 -6.76 4.50
C ASP A 80 11.06 -6.58 4.95
N ILE A 81 10.45 -5.50 4.48
CA ILE A 81 8.99 -5.34 4.45
C ILE A 81 8.52 -5.26 2.99
N ILE A 82 7.32 -5.76 2.71
CA ILE A 82 6.70 -5.67 1.40
C ILE A 82 5.25 -5.24 1.52
N SER A 83 4.90 -4.14 0.87
CA SER A 83 3.50 -3.72 0.69
C SER A 83 2.96 -4.36 -0.59
N ILE A 84 1.88 -5.12 -0.44
CA ILE A 84 1.15 -5.74 -1.55
C ILE A 84 -0.15 -4.98 -1.70
N ASP A 85 -0.33 -4.39 -2.86
CA ASP A 85 -1.48 -3.58 -3.20
C ASP A 85 -2.24 -4.22 -4.37
N CYS A 86 -3.55 -4.31 -4.26
CA CYS A 86 -4.40 -5.07 -5.15
C CYS A 86 -5.72 -4.33 -5.41
N GLY A 87 -5.93 -3.97 -6.67
CA GLY A 87 -7.20 -3.40 -7.15
C GLY A 87 -8.01 -4.42 -7.96
N THR A 88 -9.32 -4.43 -7.77
CA THR A 88 -10.26 -5.32 -8.46
C THR A 88 -11.47 -4.56 -9.00
N LEU A 89 -11.96 -4.95 -10.17
CA LEU A 89 -13.25 -4.50 -10.71
C LEU A 89 -14.22 -5.70 -10.77
N LEU A 90 -15.29 -5.61 -9.99
CA LEU A 90 -16.35 -6.62 -9.94
C LEU A 90 -17.71 -5.94 -10.05
N ASP A 91 -18.57 -6.44 -10.92
CA ASP A 91 -19.94 -5.93 -11.15
C ASP A 91 -20.00 -4.42 -11.45
N GLY A 92 -18.93 -3.89 -12.08
CA GLY A 92 -18.84 -2.48 -12.46
C GLY A 92 -18.36 -1.54 -11.34
N TYR A 93 -17.84 -2.08 -10.23
CA TYR A 93 -17.30 -1.30 -9.13
C TYR A 93 -15.88 -1.75 -8.76
N ASN A 94 -15.03 -0.77 -8.45
CA ASN A 94 -13.66 -0.99 -8.04
C ASN A 94 -13.57 -1.21 -6.52
N GLY A 95 -12.68 -2.12 -6.14
CA GLY A 95 -12.17 -2.30 -4.78
C GLY A 95 -10.66 -2.14 -4.77
N ASP A 96 -10.12 -1.56 -3.70
CA ASP A 96 -8.71 -1.27 -3.53
C ASP A 96 -8.26 -1.62 -2.11
N SER A 97 -7.13 -2.32 -2.00
CA SER A 97 -6.61 -2.73 -0.69
C SER A 97 -5.12 -3.00 -0.72
N CYS A 98 -4.40 -2.38 0.21
CA CYS A 98 -2.98 -2.59 0.43
C CYS A 98 -2.70 -3.10 1.84
N TYR A 99 -1.75 -4.02 1.97
CA TYR A 99 -1.24 -4.47 3.26
C TYR A 99 0.27 -4.69 3.22
N THR A 100 0.96 -4.30 4.30
CA THR A 100 2.41 -4.47 4.43
C THR A 100 2.74 -5.66 5.32
N PHE A 101 3.56 -6.57 4.79
CA PHE A 101 4.02 -7.79 5.45
C PHE A 101 5.48 -7.67 5.84
N CYS A 102 5.82 -8.24 7.00
CA CYS A 102 7.20 -8.46 7.41
C CYS A 102 7.74 -9.75 6.80
N VAL A 103 8.96 -9.73 6.32
CA VAL A 103 9.69 -10.91 5.84
C VAL A 103 10.68 -11.32 6.91
N GLY A 104 10.39 -12.41 7.62
CA GLY A 104 11.19 -12.88 8.73
C GLY A 104 11.25 -11.92 9.92
N ASP A 105 12.44 -11.66 10.44
CA ASP A 105 12.65 -10.81 11.62
C ASP A 105 13.08 -9.40 11.21
N VAL A 106 12.13 -8.45 11.22
CA VAL A 106 12.39 -7.05 10.90
C VAL A 106 12.78 -6.25 12.15
N ALA A 107 13.55 -5.19 11.93
CA ALA A 107 14.00 -4.29 12.98
C ALA A 107 12.83 -3.72 13.82
N PRO A 108 13.00 -3.54 15.16
CA PRO A 108 11.95 -3.05 16.03
C PRO A 108 11.34 -1.72 15.60
N GLU A 109 12.15 -0.79 15.10
CA GLU A 109 11.71 0.52 14.57
C GLU A 109 10.81 0.37 13.34
N VAL A 110 11.08 -0.61 12.47
CA VAL A 110 10.25 -0.92 11.31
C VAL A 110 8.91 -1.52 11.74
N ARG A 111 8.93 -2.45 12.72
CA ARG A 111 7.68 -2.98 13.32
C ARG A 111 6.83 -1.88 13.94
N GLN A 112 7.49 -0.92 14.62
CA GLN A 112 6.80 0.23 15.22
C GLN A 112 6.19 1.13 14.14
N LEU A 113 6.92 1.41 13.02
CA LEU A 113 6.40 2.14 11.88
C LEU A 113 5.11 1.49 11.34
N LEU A 114 5.15 0.18 11.05
CA LEU A 114 3.98 -0.54 10.52
C LEU A 114 2.80 -0.49 11.48
N LYS A 115 3.05 -0.64 12.79
CA LYS A 115 2.02 -0.53 13.81
C LYS A 115 1.39 0.86 13.82
N VAL A 116 2.20 1.91 13.87
CA VAL A 116 1.71 3.30 13.91
C VAL A 116 0.97 3.67 12.62
N THR A 117 1.48 3.24 11.46
CA THR A 117 0.80 3.44 10.17
C THR A 117 -0.59 2.80 10.18
N LYS A 118 -0.70 1.55 10.63
CA LYS A 118 -1.99 0.87 10.74
C LYS A 118 -2.94 1.55 11.73
N GLU A 119 -2.43 1.95 12.89
CA GLU A 119 -3.24 2.67 13.89
C GLU A 119 -3.70 4.03 13.37
N SER A 120 -2.85 4.75 12.61
CA SER A 120 -3.21 6.02 12.00
C SER A 120 -4.35 5.88 10.98
N LEU A 121 -4.38 4.79 10.22
CA LEU A 121 -5.49 4.47 9.33
C LEU A 121 -6.82 4.39 10.10
N TYR A 122 -6.85 3.66 11.22
CA TYR A 122 -8.08 3.56 12.03
C TYR A 122 -8.49 4.91 12.62
N LYS A 123 -7.53 5.78 13.00
CA LYS A 123 -7.85 7.14 13.42
C LYS A 123 -8.43 7.99 12.30
N GLY A 124 -7.96 7.81 11.08
CA GLY A 124 -8.57 8.41 9.88
C GLY A 124 -9.99 7.89 9.66
N ILE A 125 -10.20 6.58 9.74
CA ILE A 125 -11.51 5.93 9.58
C ILE A 125 -12.51 6.47 10.61
N GLU A 126 -12.14 6.67 11.88
CA GLU A 126 -12.98 7.27 12.90
C GLU A 126 -13.49 8.68 12.54
N LYS A 127 -12.78 9.38 11.64
CA LYS A 127 -13.18 10.71 11.15
C LYS A 127 -13.94 10.66 9.82
N ALA A 128 -13.99 9.51 9.16
CA ALA A 128 -14.70 9.30 7.91
C ALA A 128 -16.22 9.12 8.14
N VAL A 129 -16.83 10.14 8.72
CA VAL A 129 -18.29 10.17 9.03
C VAL A 129 -18.95 11.34 8.32
N ALA A 130 -20.20 11.17 7.88
CA ALA A 130 -20.98 12.23 7.28
C ALA A 130 -21.04 13.46 8.20
N GLY A 131 -20.83 14.65 7.64
CA GLY A 131 -20.74 15.90 8.39
C GLY A 131 -19.33 16.37 8.70
N ASN A 132 -18.32 15.50 8.57
CA ASN A 132 -16.91 15.89 8.64
C ASN A 132 -16.38 16.28 7.25
N HIS A 133 -15.12 16.67 7.19
CA HIS A 133 -14.39 16.99 5.96
C HIS A 133 -13.21 16.06 5.76
N VAL A 134 -12.69 15.96 4.56
CA VAL A 134 -11.48 15.14 4.28
C VAL A 134 -10.27 15.61 5.11
N GLY A 135 -10.21 16.90 5.46
CA GLY A 135 -9.18 17.45 6.35
C GLY A 135 -9.23 16.92 7.79
N ASP A 136 -10.39 16.47 8.26
CA ASP A 136 -10.51 15.82 9.58
C ASP A 136 -9.82 14.46 9.57
N ILE A 137 -9.92 13.72 8.46
CA ILE A 137 -9.22 12.44 8.23
C ILE A 137 -7.72 12.69 8.21
N GLY A 138 -7.28 13.62 7.35
CA GLY A 138 -5.85 13.93 7.19
C GLY A 138 -5.20 14.44 8.47
N GLU A 139 -5.86 15.32 9.23
CA GLU A 139 -5.34 15.80 10.52
C GLU A 139 -5.18 14.67 11.53
N ALA A 140 -6.14 13.75 11.58
CA ALA A 140 -6.08 12.60 12.50
C ALA A 140 -4.91 11.68 12.19
N VAL A 141 -4.69 11.35 10.91
CA VAL A 141 -3.55 10.54 10.45
C VAL A 141 -2.24 11.27 10.74
N GLN A 142 -2.11 12.52 10.29
CA GLN A 142 -0.90 13.33 10.42
C GLN A 142 -0.50 13.50 11.89
N THR A 143 -1.39 13.98 12.72
CA THR A 143 -1.09 14.25 14.13
C THR A 143 -0.63 12.99 14.86
N TYR A 144 -1.25 11.85 14.55
CA TYR A 144 -0.85 10.60 15.17
C TYR A 144 0.55 10.16 14.73
N CYS A 145 0.85 10.13 13.43
CA CYS A 145 2.14 9.70 12.91
C CYS A 145 3.28 10.66 13.33
N GLU A 146 3.07 11.97 13.23
CA GLU A 146 4.05 12.99 13.60
C GLU A 146 4.37 12.97 15.11
N SER A 147 3.44 12.50 15.98
CA SER A 147 3.72 12.33 17.41
C SER A 147 4.78 11.26 17.71
N PHE A 148 5.04 10.37 16.77
CA PHE A 148 6.14 9.38 16.82
C PHE A 148 7.40 9.83 16.06
N GLY A 149 7.40 11.06 15.50
CA GLY A 149 8.50 11.58 14.71
C GLY A 149 8.54 11.04 13.27
N TYR A 150 7.44 10.49 12.77
CA TYR A 150 7.37 9.93 11.42
C TYR A 150 6.93 10.98 10.39
N GLY A 151 7.44 10.83 9.16
CA GLY A 151 7.05 11.65 8.03
C GLY A 151 5.74 11.16 7.41
N VAL A 152 4.86 12.10 7.03
CA VAL A 152 3.63 11.82 6.29
C VAL A 152 3.81 12.31 4.86
N VAL A 153 3.79 11.39 3.90
CA VAL A 153 3.94 11.70 2.46
C VAL A 153 2.81 12.64 2.01
N ARG A 154 3.14 13.65 1.21
CA ARG A 154 2.19 14.68 0.75
C ARG A 154 1.96 14.70 -0.76
N GLU A 155 2.85 14.06 -1.51
CA GLU A 155 2.83 14.00 -2.96
C GLU A 155 1.77 13.02 -3.49
N LEU A 156 1.32 12.12 -2.63
CA LEU A 156 0.34 11.07 -2.91
C LEU A 156 -0.80 11.13 -1.90
N THR A 157 -1.98 10.72 -2.31
CA THR A 157 -3.19 10.77 -1.48
C THR A 157 -4.05 9.55 -1.71
N GLY A 158 -4.90 9.21 -0.77
CA GLY A 158 -6.07 8.39 -1.01
C GLY A 158 -7.09 9.13 -1.89
N HIS A 159 -8.19 8.49 -2.22
CA HIS A 159 -9.15 8.97 -3.23
C HIS A 159 -10.58 8.48 -2.99
N GLY A 160 -11.54 9.08 -3.67
CA GLY A 160 -12.84 8.48 -3.89
C GLY A 160 -12.69 7.23 -4.77
N ILE A 161 -13.57 6.25 -4.60
CA ILE A 161 -13.55 5.01 -5.37
C ILE A 161 -14.97 4.52 -5.65
N GLY A 162 -15.19 3.95 -6.84
CA GLY A 162 -16.49 3.45 -7.24
C GLY A 162 -16.49 2.84 -8.63
N ARG A 163 -17.12 3.47 -9.59
CA ARG A 163 -17.09 3.01 -10.98
C ARG A 163 -15.72 3.20 -11.62
N GLU A 164 -15.06 4.31 -11.24
CA GLU A 164 -13.66 4.51 -11.58
C GLU A 164 -12.77 4.10 -10.40
N MET A 165 -11.53 3.71 -10.70
CA MET A 165 -10.53 3.38 -9.68
C MET A 165 -10.21 4.59 -8.81
N HIS A 166 -10.08 5.76 -9.44
CA HIS A 166 -9.83 7.03 -8.76
C HIS A 166 -10.96 7.99 -9.09
N GLU A 167 -11.70 8.35 -8.05
CA GLU A 167 -12.79 9.35 -8.09
C GLU A 167 -12.48 10.51 -7.14
N ASP A 168 -13.17 11.63 -7.31
CA ASP A 168 -13.17 12.69 -6.30
C ASP A 168 -13.95 12.26 -5.03
N PRO A 169 -13.58 12.80 -3.86
CA PRO A 169 -12.47 13.73 -3.63
C PRO A 169 -11.13 13.03 -3.39
N ALA A 170 -10.01 13.76 -3.55
CA ALA A 170 -8.74 13.34 -2.98
C ALA A 170 -8.84 13.26 -1.45
N ILE A 171 -8.17 12.27 -0.86
CA ILE A 171 -8.16 12.02 0.60
C ILE A 171 -6.71 12.13 1.12
N PRO A 172 -6.19 13.34 1.33
CA PRO A 172 -4.83 13.52 1.85
C PRO A 172 -4.67 12.92 3.26
N ASN A 173 -3.49 12.36 3.53
CA ASN A 173 -3.12 11.88 4.86
C ASN A 173 -2.63 12.99 5.79
N TYR A 174 -2.83 14.23 5.42
CA TYR A 174 -2.50 15.45 6.16
C TYR A 174 -3.59 16.50 5.93
N GLY A 175 -3.67 17.47 6.81
CA GLY A 175 -4.66 18.53 6.64
C GLY A 175 -4.98 19.29 7.91
N LYS A 176 -6.12 19.98 7.87
CA LYS A 176 -6.67 20.70 9.00
C LYS A 176 -8.15 20.39 9.14
N ARG A 177 -8.58 20.22 10.36
CA ARG A 177 -9.97 20.00 10.72
C ARG A 177 -10.92 21.01 10.04
N GLY A 178 -12.03 20.47 9.52
CA GLY A 178 -13.08 21.28 8.88
C GLY A 178 -12.70 21.86 7.51
N GLN A 179 -11.62 21.36 6.89
CA GLN A 179 -11.19 21.82 5.55
C GLN A 179 -11.31 20.72 4.50
N GLY A 180 -11.39 21.15 3.24
CA GLY A 180 -11.51 20.27 2.09
C GLY A 180 -12.95 19.83 1.83
N ALA A 181 -13.12 18.76 1.04
CA ALA A 181 -14.42 18.25 0.66
C ALA A 181 -15.24 17.79 1.87
N PHE A 182 -16.54 18.08 1.83
CA PHE A 182 -17.49 17.67 2.86
C PHE A 182 -17.89 16.21 2.65
N LEU A 183 -17.79 15.39 3.69
CA LEU A 183 -18.15 13.97 3.65
C LEU A 183 -19.68 13.80 3.75
N LYS A 184 -20.22 13.01 2.85
CA LYS A 184 -21.66 12.72 2.75
C LYS A 184 -21.91 11.22 2.82
N GLU A 185 -23.10 10.85 3.27
CA GLU A 185 -23.57 9.47 3.18
C GLU A 185 -23.53 8.96 1.75
N GLY A 186 -23.10 7.70 1.56
CA GLY A 186 -22.97 7.07 0.25
C GLY A 186 -21.62 7.29 -0.43
N MET A 187 -20.73 8.14 0.10
CA MET A 187 -19.36 8.23 -0.40
C MET A 187 -18.58 6.96 -0.07
N CYS A 188 -17.87 6.42 -1.07
CA CYS A 188 -16.85 5.39 -0.90
C CYS A 188 -15.47 6.05 -1.11
N ILE A 189 -14.56 5.82 -0.19
CA ILE A 189 -13.22 6.43 -0.21
C ILE A 189 -12.15 5.42 0.18
N ALA A 190 -10.97 5.53 -0.41
CA ALA A 190 -9.74 4.86 0.00
C ALA A 190 -8.95 5.81 0.92
N ILE A 191 -8.58 5.33 2.10
CA ILE A 191 -7.73 6.05 3.06
C ILE A 191 -6.42 5.29 3.13
N GLU A 192 -5.33 5.92 2.71
CA GLU A 192 -4.07 5.26 2.39
C GLU A 192 -2.88 5.97 3.07
N PRO A 193 -2.67 5.80 4.37
CA PRO A 193 -1.52 6.39 5.04
C PRO A 193 -0.19 5.89 4.47
N MET A 194 0.61 6.81 3.92
CA MET A 194 1.96 6.58 3.43
C MET A 194 2.93 7.28 4.36
N ILE A 195 3.62 6.48 5.18
CA ILE A 195 4.38 6.96 6.34
C ILE A 195 5.83 6.49 6.25
N THR A 196 6.76 7.37 6.57
CA THR A 196 8.20 7.14 6.52
C THR A 196 8.85 7.26 7.90
N LEU A 197 9.95 6.54 8.13
CA LEU A 197 10.72 6.60 9.40
C LEU A 197 11.36 7.97 9.65
N GLY A 198 11.56 8.78 8.63
CA GLY A 198 12.24 10.07 8.74
C GLY A 198 11.51 11.18 8.02
N ASP A 199 12.19 11.82 7.09
CA ASP A 199 11.60 12.90 6.29
C ASP A 199 10.44 12.38 5.43
N ARG A 200 9.44 13.22 5.25
CA ARG A 200 8.25 12.95 4.42
C ARG A 200 8.51 13.00 2.92
N GLN A 201 9.69 13.43 2.50
CA GLN A 201 10.02 13.60 1.08
C GLN A 201 10.20 12.25 0.38
N ILE A 202 9.62 12.14 -0.80
CA ILE A 202 9.78 10.99 -1.69
C ILE A 202 10.37 11.44 -3.03
N TRP A 203 11.03 10.50 -3.72
CA TRP A 203 11.51 10.66 -5.10
C TRP A 203 10.56 9.89 -6.02
N MET A 204 10.12 10.57 -7.09
CA MET A 204 9.27 9.97 -8.14
C MET A 204 10.06 9.79 -9.43
#